data_ccdce7915c3ff449e7f1ada559118212
#
_entry.id   ccdce7915c3ff449e7f1ada559118212
#
_cell.length_a   1.000
_cell.length_b   1.000
_cell.length_c   1.000
_cell.angle_alpha   90.00
_cell.angle_beta   90.00
_cell.angle_gamma   90.00
#
_symmetry.space_group_name_H-M   'P 1'
#
loop_
_entity.id
_entity.type
_entity.pdbx_description
1 polymer ?
#
loop_
_entity_poly.entity_id
_entity_poly.type
_entity_poly.pdbx_seq_one_letter_code
_entity_poly.pdbx_strand_id
1 'polypeptide(L)'
;GWWLLAIVIGLVIWRLTRYGLRSWRARQRSRALQEQFDAVLLVTEPAAQLTAISELLRRAARQSDPAAAALVGSAWLEFLDRSTDATAAPFSRGPGRLLLDGPYRAHLDVGSVRALIAPARQCFLKLVRAE
;
A
#
# COMPACT_ATOMS: atom_id res chain seq x y z
N GLY A 1 18.91 -0.53 -47.09
CA GLY A 1 19.36 -0.19 -46.36
C GLY A 1 19.89 0.01 -44.92
N TRP A 2 21.04 0.62 -44.82
CA TRP A 2 21.70 0.85 -43.51
C TRP A 2 20.89 1.75 -42.56
N TRP A 3 20.15 2.68 -43.10
CA TRP A 3 19.33 3.59 -42.30
C TRP A 3 18.11 2.92 -41.69
N LEU A 4 17.61 1.82 -42.27
CA LEU A 4 16.59 0.98 -41.62
C LEU A 4 17.14 0.32 -40.35
N LEU A 5 18.37 -0.18 -40.40
CA LEU A 5 19.06 -0.71 -39.24
C LEU A 5 19.26 0.37 -38.15
N ALA A 6 19.65 1.58 -38.56
CA ALA A 6 19.82 2.70 -37.63
C ALA A 6 18.50 3.08 -36.92
N ILE A 7 17.38 3.06 -37.64
CA ILE A 7 16.07 3.32 -37.08
C ILE A 7 15.67 2.24 -36.08
N VAL A 8 15.88 0.96 -36.40
CA VAL A 8 15.59 -0.16 -35.51
C VAL A 8 16.41 -0.09 -34.23
N ILE A 9 17.71 0.17 -34.37
CA ILE A 9 18.61 0.32 -33.20
C ILE A 9 18.18 1.50 -32.35
N GLY A 10 17.85 2.63 -32.93
CA GLY A 10 17.35 3.81 -32.24
C GLY A 10 16.07 3.52 -31.45
N LEU A 11 15.12 2.78 -32.06
CA LEU A 11 13.88 2.38 -31.42
C LEU A 11 14.12 1.44 -30.23
N VAL A 12 15.04 0.49 -30.40
CA VAL A 12 15.39 -0.46 -29.32
C VAL A 12 16.02 0.29 -28.15
N ILE A 13 16.99 1.18 -28.41
CA ILE A 13 17.64 1.99 -27.38
C ILE A 13 16.61 2.87 -26.68
N TRP A 14 15.72 3.52 -27.41
CA TRP A 14 14.67 4.37 -26.86
C TRP A 14 13.72 3.57 -25.96
N ARG A 15 13.31 2.38 -26.36
CA ARG A 15 12.46 1.49 -25.55
C ARG A 15 13.15 1.03 -24.28
N LEU A 16 14.43 0.64 -24.38
CA LEU A 16 15.20 0.21 -23.23
C LEU A 16 15.42 1.34 -22.23
N THR A 17 15.72 2.54 -22.71
CA THR A 17 15.87 3.73 -21.86
C THR A 17 14.55 4.06 -21.16
N ARG A 18 13.45 4.01 -21.88
CA ARG A 18 12.13 4.29 -21.33
C ARG A 18 11.72 3.25 -20.28
N TYR A 19 12.00 1.98 -20.55
CA TYR A 19 11.73 0.90 -19.61
C TYR A 19 12.58 1.04 -18.35
N GLY A 20 13.86 1.35 -18.48
CA GLY A 20 14.76 1.58 -17.36
C GLY A 20 14.32 2.78 -16.49
N LEU A 21 13.91 3.89 -17.11
CA LEU A 21 13.41 5.06 -16.40
C LEU A 21 12.10 4.76 -15.65
N ARG A 22 11.19 4.02 -16.26
CA ARG A 22 9.94 3.61 -15.58
C ARG A 22 10.22 2.73 -14.38
N SER A 23 11.12 1.75 -14.54
CA SER A 23 11.53 0.86 -13.45
C SER A 23 12.18 1.63 -12.31
N TRP A 24 13.06 2.58 -12.61
CA TRP A 24 13.73 3.40 -11.62
C TRP A 24 12.75 4.32 -10.87
N ARG A 25 11.84 4.97 -11.59
CA ARG A 25 10.78 5.79 -10.98
C ARG A 25 9.86 4.98 -10.09
N ALA A 26 9.47 3.77 -10.52
CA ALA A 26 8.67 2.86 -9.72
C ALA A 26 9.40 2.46 -8.43
N ARG A 27 10.69 2.18 -8.50
CA ARG A 27 11.52 1.88 -7.33
C ARG A 27 11.63 3.07 -6.39
N GLN A 28 11.81 4.28 -6.89
CA GLN A 28 11.86 5.49 -6.07
C GLN A 28 10.53 5.77 -5.37
N ARG A 29 9.41 5.64 -6.07
CA ARG A 29 8.07 5.76 -5.47
C ARG A 29 7.88 4.74 -4.35
N SER A 30 8.25 3.49 -4.60
CA SER A 30 8.16 2.41 -3.63
C SER A 30 8.95 2.73 -2.36
N ARG A 31 10.17 3.23 -2.50
CA ARG A 31 11.02 3.63 -1.37
C ARG A 31 10.42 4.79 -0.59
N ALA A 32 9.96 5.83 -1.27
CA ALA A 32 9.34 6.99 -0.62
C ALA A 32 8.10 6.59 0.18
N LEU A 33 7.28 5.68 -0.36
CA LEU A 33 6.09 5.19 0.30
C LEU A 33 6.42 4.26 1.47
N GLN A 34 7.47 3.44 1.36
CA GLN A 34 7.97 2.66 2.49
C GLN A 34 8.48 3.55 3.62
N GLU A 35 9.18 4.63 3.29
CA GLU A 35 9.63 5.61 4.29
C GLU A 35 8.45 6.27 5.00
N GLN A 36 7.38 6.58 4.28
CA GLN A 36 6.16 7.10 4.89
C GLN A 36 5.54 6.11 5.86
N PHE A 37 5.49 4.83 5.50
CA PHE A 37 4.99 3.79 6.39
C PHE A 37 5.89 3.61 7.61
N ASP A 38 7.20 3.60 7.40
CA ASP A 38 8.17 3.47 8.50
C ASP A 38 8.08 4.65 9.47
N ALA A 39 7.81 5.86 8.97
CA ALA A 39 7.59 7.03 9.82
C ALA A 39 6.37 6.86 10.73
N VAL A 40 5.32 6.18 10.26
CA VAL A 40 4.14 5.86 11.08
C VAL A 40 4.51 4.91 12.23
N LEU A 41 5.45 4.01 12.02
CA LEU A 41 5.91 3.08 13.06
C LEU A 41 6.64 3.79 14.20
N LEU A 42 7.15 5.00 13.98
CA LEU A 42 7.80 5.81 15.01
C LEU A 42 6.79 6.51 15.93
N VAL A 43 5.51 6.57 15.54
CA VAL A 43 4.47 7.13 16.39
C VAL A 43 4.25 6.21 17.60
N THR A 44 4.38 6.74 18.80
CA THR A 44 4.35 5.95 20.04
C THR A 44 2.96 5.74 20.58
N GLU A 45 2.03 6.66 20.33
CA GLU A 45 0.65 6.55 20.80
C GLU A 45 -0.15 5.59 19.93
N PRO A 46 -0.77 4.52 20.52
CA PRO A 46 -1.48 3.51 19.74
C PRO A 46 -2.63 4.05 18.90
N ALA A 47 -3.42 4.97 19.44
CA ALA A 47 -4.54 5.56 18.71
C ALA A 47 -4.07 6.39 17.50
N ALA A 48 -3.03 7.20 17.68
CA ALA A 48 -2.44 8.00 16.62
C ALA A 48 -1.80 7.12 15.54
N GLN A 49 -1.12 6.06 15.95
CA GLN A 49 -0.52 5.09 15.04
C GLN A 49 -1.59 4.38 14.20
N LEU A 50 -2.67 3.95 14.82
CA LEU A 50 -3.79 3.29 14.14
C LEU A 50 -4.45 4.22 13.12
N THR A 51 -4.69 5.48 13.48
CA THR A 51 -5.25 6.49 12.58
C THR A 51 -4.33 6.73 11.38
N ALA A 52 -3.03 6.85 11.62
CA ALA A 52 -2.05 7.05 10.56
C ALA A 52 -1.98 5.85 9.60
N ILE A 53 -2.02 4.63 10.11
CA ILE A 53 -2.07 3.40 9.30
C ILE A 53 -3.34 3.40 8.43
N SER A 54 -4.49 3.71 9.01
CA SER A 54 -5.77 3.78 8.30
C SER A 54 -5.74 4.81 7.16
N GLU A 55 -5.18 5.99 7.41
CA GLU A 55 -5.05 7.04 6.40
C GLU A 55 -4.15 6.62 5.24
N LEU A 56 -3.01 6.00 5.54
CA LEU A 56 -2.09 5.52 4.51
C LEU A 56 -2.73 4.43 3.63
N LEU A 57 -3.44 3.48 4.24
CA LEU A 57 -4.13 2.44 3.50
C LEU A 57 -5.24 3.00 2.61
N ARG A 58 -6.01 3.97 3.10
CA ARG A 58 -7.04 4.63 2.30
C ARG A 58 -6.46 5.43 1.14
N ARG A 59 -5.36 6.11 1.37
CA ARG A 59 -4.66 6.87 0.33
C ARG A 59 -4.13 5.94 -0.76
N ALA A 60 -3.49 4.84 -0.38
CA ALA A 60 -2.99 3.84 -1.31
C ALA A 60 -4.14 3.18 -2.10
N ALA A 61 -5.24 2.84 -1.42
CA ALA A 61 -6.42 2.27 -2.06
C ALA A 61 -7.06 3.23 -3.08
N ARG A 62 -7.12 4.51 -2.73
CA ARG A 62 -7.67 5.55 -3.63
C ARG A 62 -6.87 5.67 -4.92
N GLN A 63 -5.55 5.56 -4.83
CA GLN A 63 -4.69 5.61 -6.00
C GLN A 63 -4.79 4.35 -6.85
N SER A 64 -4.96 3.19 -6.21
CA SER A 64 -5.11 1.90 -6.91
C SER A 64 -6.50 1.75 -7.54
N ASP A 65 -7.54 2.07 -6.79
CA ASP A 65 -8.94 1.97 -7.22
C ASP A 65 -9.75 3.08 -6.55
N PRO A 66 -10.13 4.14 -7.28
CA PRO A 66 -10.90 5.23 -6.71
C PRO A 66 -12.24 4.82 -6.07
N ALA A 67 -12.87 3.76 -6.57
CA ALA A 67 -14.11 3.24 -6.02
C ALA A 67 -13.91 2.64 -4.62
N ALA A 68 -12.72 2.12 -4.33
CA ALA A 68 -12.41 1.53 -3.02
C ALA A 68 -12.41 2.57 -1.90
N ALA A 69 -12.11 3.82 -2.19
CA ALA A 69 -12.10 4.90 -1.20
C ALA A 69 -13.48 5.17 -0.60
N ALA A 70 -14.56 4.82 -1.32
CA ALA A 70 -15.94 4.97 -0.85
C ALA A 70 -16.40 3.79 0.03
N LEU A 71 -15.66 2.71 0.11
CA LEU A 71 -16.01 1.55 0.90
C LEU A 71 -15.90 1.85 2.39
N VAL A 72 -16.89 1.37 3.16
CA VAL A 72 -16.94 1.55 4.60
C VAL A 72 -17.26 0.22 5.29
N GLY A 73 -16.94 0.12 6.57
CA GLY A 73 -17.26 -1.05 7.38
C GLY A 73 -16.57 -2.32 6.88
N SER A 74 -17.30 -3.43 6.93
CA SER A 74 -16.77 -4.74 6.55
C SER A 74 -16.35 -4.81 5.08
N ALA A 75 -17.01 -4.08 4.19
CA ALA A 75 -16.65 -4.03 2.78
C ALA A 75 -15.23 -3.49 2.56
N TRP A 76 -14.84 -2.49 3.35
CA TRP A 76 -13.48 -1.95 3.36
C TRP A 76 -12.46 -3.00 3.81
N LEU A 77 -12.75 -3.71 4.90
CA LEU A 77 -11.86 -4.76 5.40
C LEU A 77 -11.72 -5.92 4.40
N GLU A 78 -12.79 -6.32 3.75
CA GLU A 78 -12.75 -7.36 2.72
C GLU A 78 -11.93 -6.92 1.51
N PHE A 79 -12.00 -5.65 1.13
CA PHE A 79 -11.15 -5.09 0.08
C PHE A 79 -9.67 -5.21 0.45
N LEU A 80 -9.30 -4.88 1.68
CA LEU A 80 -7.92 -5.00 2.17
C LEU A 80 -7.45 -6.46 2.19
N ASP A 81 -8.31 -7.38 2.59
CA ASP A 81 -8.00 -8.82 2.56
C ASP A 81 -7.71 -9.32 1.15
N ARG A 82 -8.51 -8.93 0.19
CA ARG A 82 -8.29 -9.29 -1.22
C ARG A 82 -7.01 -8.70 -1.76
N SER A 83 -6.64 -7.51 -1.31
CA SER A 83 -5.41 -6.84 -1.73
C SER A 83 -4.15 -7.52 -1.20
N THR A 84 -4.23 -8.23 -0.08
CA THR A 84 -3.08 -8.92 0.50
C THR A 84 -2.90 -10.35 0.04
N ASP A 85 -3.89 -10.93 -0.64
CA ASP A 85 -3.93 -12.35 -1.01
C ASP A 85 -3.73 -13.30 0.19
N ALA A 86 -3.94 -12.82 1.40
CA ALA A 86 -3.78 -13.60 2.61
C ALA A 86 -5.03 -14.48 2.85
N THR A 87 -4.83 -15.78 2.95
CA THR A 87 -5.92 -16.73 3.19
C THR A 87 -6.53 -16.60 4.58
N ALA A 88 -5.75 -16.08 5.54
CA ALA A 88 -6.20 -15.89 6.93
C ALA A 88 -7.15 -14.69 7.11
N ALA A 89 -7.39 -13.89 6.09
CA ALA A 89 -8.23 -12.69 6.13
C ALA A 89 -7.93 -11.79 7.34
N PRO A 90 -6.69 -11.24 7.44
CA PRO A 90 -6.24 -10.56 8.64
C PRO A 90 -7.00 -9.26 8.95
N PHE A 91 -7.67 -8.68 7.97
CA PHE A 91 -8.43 -7.45 8.15
C PHE A 91 -9.87 -7.72 8.60
N SER A 92 -10.57 -8.65 7.97
CA SER A 92 -11.98 -8.92 8.32
C SER A 92 -12.13 -9.87 9.51
N ARG A 93 -11.18 -10.77 9.72
CA ARG A 93 -11.24 -11.80 10.76
C ARG A 93 -10.14 -11.71 11.83
N GLY A 94 -9.23 -10.76 11.69
CA GLY A 94 -8.08 -10.65 12.57
C GLY A 94 -7.91 -9.25 13.14
N PRO A 95 -6.67 -8.85 13.44
CA PRO A 95 -6.36 -7.56 14.08
C PRO A 95 -6.79 -6.35 13.26
N GLY A 96 -6.98 -6.50 11.96
CA GLY A 96 -7.44 -5.43 11.07
C GLY A 96 -8.80 -4.85 11.40
N ARG A 97 -9.61 -5.56 12.20
CA ARG A 97 -10.91 -5.04 12.67
C ARG A 97 -10.76 -3.77 13.52
N LEU A 98 -9.59 -3.53 14.09
CA LEU A 98 -9.28 -2.28 14.79
C LEU A 98 -9.37 -1.05 13.89
N LEU A 99 -9.23 -1.20 12.58
CA LEU A 99 -9.37 -0.09 11.64
C LEU A 99 -10.78 0.48 11.62
N LEU A 100 -11.80 -0.30 12.00
CA LEU A 100 -13.17 0.15 12.07
C LEU A 100 -13.51 0.86 13.39
N ASP A 101 -13.19 0.22 14.51
CA ASP A 101 -13.65 0.67 15.83
C ASP A 101 -12.54 1.15 16.76
N GLY A 102 -11.27 0.86 16.42
CA GLY A 102 -10.13 1.22 17.25
C GLY A 102 -10.05 2.71 17.61
N PRO A 103 -10.23 3.65 16.65
CA PRO A 103 -10.19 5.09 16.96
C PRO A 103 -11.25 5.55 17.96
N TYR A 104 -12.33 4.78 18.12
CA TYR A 104 -13.43 5.08 19.02
C TYR A 104 -13.34 4.35 20.35
N ARG A 105 -12.37 3.46 20.53
CA ARG A 105 -12.16 2.74 21.79
C ARG A 105 -11.50 3.63 22.82
N ALA A 106 -11.98 3.54 24.06
CA ALA A 106 -11.39 4.26 25.18
C ALA A 106 -9.95 3.76 25.50
N HIS A 107 -9.72 2.46 25.30
CA HIS A 107 -8.42 1.83 25.54
C HIS A 107 -8.03 0.98 24.34
N LEU A 108 -6.87 1.26 23.78
CA LEU A 108 -6.24 0.44 22.75
C LEU A 108 -5.10 -0.37 23.35
N ASP A 109 -5.14 -1.67 23.11
CA ASP A 109 -4.03 -2.56 23.45
C ASP A 109 -2.89 -2.36 22.46
N VAL A 110 -1.70 -2.04 22.97
CA VAL A 110 -0.48 -1.87 22.16
C VAL A 110 -0.17 -3.15 21.38
N GLY A 111 -0.38 -4.32 21.98
CA GLY A 111 -0.16 -5.61 21.33
C GLY A 111 -1.07 -5.83 20.14
N SER A 112 -2.34 -5.41 20.22
CA SER A 112 -3.29 -5.51 19.12
C SER A 112 -2.90 -4.60 17.94
N VAL A 113 -2.47 -3.37 18.22
CA VAL A 113 -1.98 -2.45 17.19
C VAL A 113 -0.70 -2.99 16.54
N ARG A 114 0.21 -3.54 17.32
CA ARG A 114 1.43 -4.17 16.79
C ARG A 114 1.11 -5.35 15.89
N ALA A 115 0.12 -6.17 16.24
CA ALA A 115 -0.30 -7.29 15.42
C ALA A 115 -0.88 -6.85 14.07
N LEU A 116 -1.42 -5.63 13.99
CA LEU A 116 -1.94 -5.05 12.76
C LEU A 116 -0.82 -4.57 11.82
N ILE A 117 0.34 -4.19 12.35
CA ILE A 117 1.41 -3.55 11.56
C ILE A 117 1.87 -4.43 10.40
N ALA A 118 2.13 -5.71 10.63
CA ALA A 118 2.63 -6.61 9.59
C ALA A 118 1.63 -6.79 8.43
N PRO A 119 0.35 -7.12 8.67
CA PRO A 119 -0.64 -7.19 7.58
C PRO A 119 -0.86 -5.86 6.87
N ALA A 120 -0.87 -4.75 7.62
CA ALA A 120 -1.03 -3.41 7.05
C ALA A 120 0.12 -3.06 6.12
N ARG A 121 1.35 -3.37 6.51
CA ARG A 121 2.54 -3.15 5.68
C ARG A 121 2.47 -3.96 4.38
N GLN A 122 2.12 -5.22 4.45
CA GLN A 122 1.95 -6.08 3.27
C GLN A 122 0.88 -5.55 2.33
N CYS A 123 -0.27 -5.17 2.86
CA CYS A 123 -1.36 -4.59 2.10
C CYS A 123 -0.93 -3.29 1.41
N PHE A 124 -0.28 -2.40 2.14
CA PHE A 124 0.20 -1.12 1.63
C PHE A 124 1.18 -1.33 0.46
N LEU A 125 2.15 -2.23 0.62
CA LEU A 125 3.12 -2.54 -0.43
C LEU A 125 2.47 -3.12 -1.69
N LYS A 126 1.47 -3.99 -1.53
CA LYS A 126 0.74 -4.55 -2.67
C LYS A 126 -0.12 -3.51 -3.38
N LEU A 127 -0.79 -2.64 -2.65
CA LEU A 127 -1.57 -1.54 -3.23
C LEU A 127 -0.69 -0.58 -4.02
N VAL A 128 0.49 -0.28 -3.51
CA VAL A 128 1.47 0.58 -4.17
C VAL A 128 2.00 -0.08 -5.44
N ARG A 129 2.27 -1.38 -5.42
CA ARG A 129 2.76 -2.13 -6.59
C ARG A 129 1.70 -2.24 -7.69
N ALA A 130 0.42 -2.20 -7.34
CA ALA A 130 -0.68 -2.27 -8.30
C ALA A 130 -0.81 -0.99 -9.14
N GLU A 131 -0.16 0.10 -8.74
CA GLU A 131 -0.05 1.33 -9.53
C GLU A 131 0.98 1.13 -10.66
#